data_ecede019d2e901261f444018a8d1e666
#
_entry.id   ecede019d2e901261f444018a8d1e666
#
_cell.length_a   1.000
_cell.length_b   1.000
_cell.length_c   1.000
_cell.angle_alpha   90.00
_cell.angle_beta   90.00
_cell.angle_gamma   90.00
#
_symmetry.space_group_name_H-M   'P 1'
#
loop_
_entity.id
_entity.type
_entity.pdbx_description
1 polymer ?
#
loop_
_entity_poly.entity_id
_entity_poly.type
_entity_poly.pdbx_seq_one_letter_code
_entity_poly.pdbx_strand_id
1 'polypeptide(L)'
;MSSSDPVTTTGPRVLFVYFTYTQQNPRVVEAMADALRERGCEVQQALIEFTDRRYAERFSRFPLRHPWLDVLGMVVPQTRRATGEIRIPEVARQGDYDLICFGSPTWLFTTAMPVRSYLKSDEAGRVLAGKHFAAFVTCRRYWSINLREVKKLGTRQGGEWLDGIRFNYEGGQLRSFMSLISYLGKGEQRERYHGVKIPPTNLQPDYVEQAREFATGLADRLTADVDSESPT
;
A
#
# COMPACT_ATOMS: atom_id res chain seq x y z
N MET A 1 -26.72 -21.96 -38.83
CA MET A 1 -25.49 -21.18 -38.70
C MET A 1 -25.52 -20.58 -37.29
N SER A 2 -24.89 -21.27 -36.34
CA SER A 2 -24.83 -20.84 -34.96
C SER A 2 -23.59 -19.96 -34.80
N SER A 3 -23.82 -18.67 -34.58
CA SER A 3 -22.77 -17.69 -34.29
C SER A 3 -22.39 -17.93 -32.82
N SER A 4 -21.28 -18.60 -32.60
CA SER A 4 -20.64 -18.63 -31.29
C SER A 4 -19.84 -17.33 -31.16
N ASP A 5 -20.41 -16.35 -30.45
CA ASP A 5 -19.66 -15.20 -29.99
C ASP A 5 -18.46 -15.68 -29.15
N PRO A 6 -17.26 -15.15 -29.40
CA PRO A 6 -16.12 -15.50 -28.56
C PRO A 6 -16.40 -14.99 -27.14
N VAL A 7 -16.46 -15.88 -26.18
CA VAL A 7 -16.41 -15.54 -24.75
C VAL A 7 -15.06 -14.88 -24.53
N THR A 8 -15.04 -13.57 -24.50
CA THR A 8 -13.89 -12.78 -24.05
C THR A 8 -13.75 -13.06 -22.55
N THR A 9 -12.98 -14.04 -22.20
CA THR A 9 -12.53 -14.22 -20.82
C THR A 9 -11.63 -13.03 -20.49
N THR A 10 -12.22 -11.99 -19.91
CA THR A 10 -11.47 -10.91 -19.26
C THR A 10 -10.68 -11.55 -18.13
N GLY A 11 -9.36 -11.31 -18.10
CA GLY A 11 -8.49 -11.84 -17.04
C GLY A 11 -8.88 -11.32 -15.66
N PRO A 12 -8.28 -11.86 -14.58
CA PRO A 12 -8.58 -11.46 -13.21
C PRO A 12 -8.45 -9.95 -13.00
N ARG A 13 -9.39 -9.37 -12.27
CA ARG A 13 -9.44 -7.93 -11.98
C ARG A 13 -8.77 -7.65 -10.63
N VAL A 14 -7.76 -6.82 -10.64
CA VAL A 14 -6.94 -6.48 -9.48
C VAL A 14 -7.05 -5.00 -9.15
N LEU A 15 -7.35 -4.69 -7.88
CA LEU A 15 -7.38 -3.33 -7.37
C LEU A 15 -6.21 -3.09 -6.41
N PHE A 16 -5.41 -2.07 -6.67
CA PHE A 16 -4.48 -1.54 -5.68
C PHE A 16 -5.12 -0.39 -4.91
N VAL A 17 -5.18 -0.51 -3.58
CA VAL A 17 -5.60 0.58 -2.67
C VAL A 17 -4.41 0.96 -1.81
N TYR A 18 -3.88 2.16 -1.99
CA TYR A 18 -2.65 2.53 -1.30
C TYR A 18 -2.60 4.01 -0.93
N PHE A 19 -1.70 4.30 0.00
CA PHE A 19 -1.33 5.65 0.40
C PHE A 19 0.19 5.83 0.26
N THR A 20 0.61 7.04 -0.06
CA THR A 20 2.03 7.41 -0.10
C THR A 20 2.26 8.78 0.48
N TYR A 21 3.42 8.98 1.09
CA TYR A 21 3.88 10.30 1.50
C TYR A 21 5.24 10.64 0.86
N THR A 22 6.13 9.67 0.76
CA THR A 22 7.49 9.82 0.21
C THR A 22 7.60 9.33 -1.24
N GLN A 23 6.48 9.13 -1.93
CA GLN A 23 6.40 8.67 -3.32
C GLN A 23 7.06 7.30 -3.59
N GLN A 24 7.24 6.47 -2.55
CA GLN A 24 7.82 5.14 -2.73
C GLN A 24 6.77 4.07 -3.07
N ASN A 25 5.57 4.14 -2.48
CA ASN A 25 4.51 3.17 -2.74
C ASN A 25 4.05 3.15 -4.21
N PRO A 26 3.88 4.29 -4.91
CA PRO A 26 3.56 4.27 -6.35
C PRO A 26 4.57 3.46 -7.18
N ARG A 27 5.86 3.53 -6.85
CA ARG A 27 6.91 2.78 -7.56
C ARG A 27 6.77 1.28 -7.38
N VAL A 28 6.38 0.83 -6.16
CA VAL A 28 6.09 -0.57 -5.88
C VAL A 28 4.82 -1.02 -6.61
N VAL A 29 3.76 -0.20 -6.54
CA VAL A 29 2.49 -0.47 -7.23
C VAL A 29 2.70 -0.64 -8.73
N GLU A 30 3.49 0.25 -9.34
CA GLU A 30 3.78 0.15 -10.78
C GLU A 30 4.49 -1.14 -11.15
N ALA A 31 5.57 -1.49 -10.41
CA ALA A 31 6.29 -2.74 -10.64
C ALA A 31 5.41 -4.00 -10.48
N MET A 32 4.51 -3.99 -9.48
CA MET A 32 3.54 -5.08 -9.28
C MET A 32 2.47 -5.09 -10.37
N ALA A 33 1.94 -3.92 -10.72
CA ALA A 33 0.89 -3.78 -11.74
C ALA A 33 1.36 -4.25 -13.12
N ASP A 34 2.59 -3.93 -13.49
CA ASP A 34 3.18 -4.38 -14.76
C ASP A 34 3.30 -5.91 -14.80
N ALA A 35 3.77 -6.54 -13.71
CA ALA A 35 3.85 -7.99 -13.63
C ALA A 35 2.48 -8.67 -13.71
N LEU A 36 1.44 -8.07 -13.08
CA LEU A 36 0.06 -8.58 -13.17
C LEU A 36 -0.53 -8.42 -14.57
N ARG A 37 -0.28 -7.28 -15.24
CA ARG A 37 -0.72 -7.06 -16.62
C ARG A 37 -0.07 -8.03 -17.60
N GLU A 38 1.22 -8.32 -17.42
CA GLU A 38 1.94 -9.35 -18.20
C GLU A 38 1.34 -10.76 -18.01
N ARG A 39 0.65 -11.01 -16.90
CA ARG A 39 -0.11 -12.23 -16.61
C ARG A 39 -1.58 -12.16 -17.06
N GLY A 40 -1.97 -11.11 -17.79
CA GLY A 40 -3.32 -10.93 -18.33
C GLY A 40 -4.34 -10.35 -17.34
N CYS A 41 -3.91 -9.86 -16.17
CA CYS A 41 -4.82 -9.23 -15.22
C CYS A 41 -5.20 -7.80 -15.64
N GLU A 42 -6.46 -7.43 -15.39
CA GLU A 42 -6.90 -6.03 -15.43
C GLU A 42 -6.54 -5.34 -14.12
N VAL A 43 -5.73 -4.28 -14.18
CA VAL A 43 -5.24 -3.61 -12.97
C VAL A 43 -5.76 -2.19 -12.85
N GLN A 44 -6.40 -1.90 -11.72
CA GLN A 44 -6.83 -0.56 -11.33
C GLN A 44 -6.08 -0.09 -10.08
N GLN A 45 -5.91 1.23 -9.97
CA GLN A 45 -5.14 1.84 -8.87
C GLN A 45 -5.97 2.93 -8.19
N ALA A 46 -6.03 2.88 -6.87
CA ALA A 46 -6.71 3.83 -6.01
C ALA A 46 -5.73 4.42 -4.99
N LEU A 47 -5.21 5.60 -5.29
CA LEU A 47 -4.44 6.38 -4.32
C LEU A 47 -5.41 7.08 -3.36
N ILE A 48 -5.34 6.73 -2.07
CA ILE A 48 -6.14 7.38 -1.03
C ILE A 48 -5.56 8.77 -0.75
N GLU A 49 -6.41 9.79 -0.79
CA GLU A 49 -6.04 11.12 -0.32
C GLU A 49 -6.39 11.29 1.16
N PHE A 50 -5.43 11.82 1.93
CA PHE A 50 -5.64 12.14 3.34
C PHE A 50 -6.12 13.59 3.48
N THR A 51 -7.37 13.79 3.87
CA THR A 51 -8.04 15.10 3.88
C THR A 51 -8.33 15.62 5.29
N ASP A 52 -8.11 14.84 6.34
CA ASP A 52 -8.37 15.21 7.72
C ASP A 52 -7.57 16.45 8.14
N ARG A 53 -8.26 17.57 8.37
CA ARG A 53 -7.61 18.86 8.70
C ARG A 53 -6.74 18.81 9.95
N ARG A 54 -7.05 17.97 10.93
CA ARG A 54 -6.27 17.82 12.17
C ARG A 54 -4.87 17.26 11.94
N TYR A 55 -4.72 16.44 10.90
CA TYR A 55 -3.49 15.71 10.61
C TYR A 55 -2.93 16.07 9.24
N ALA A 56 -3.77 16.12 8.19
CA ALA A 56 -3.35 16.36 6.83
C ALA A 56 -2.77 17.77 6.62
N GLU A 57 -3.28 18.77 7.33
CA GLU A 57 -2.79 20.14 7.20
C GLU A 57 -1.27 20.25 7.50
N ARG A 58 -0.77 19.43 8.43
CA ARG A 58 0.66 19.34 8.74
C ARG A 58 1.46 18.73 7.59
N PHE A 59 0.87 17.76 6.89
CA PHE A 59 1.53 16.98 5.82
C PHE A 59 1.15 17.45 4.41
N SER A 60 0.22 18.38 4.26
CA SER A 60 -0.17 18.95 2.96
C SER A 60 0.87 19.90 2.37
N ARG A 61 1.73 20.42 3.22
CA ARG A 61 2.85 21.29 2.82
C ARG A 61 4.14 20.50 2.77
N PHE A 62 4.65 20.30 1.59
CA PHE A 62 5.97 19.69 1.40
C PHE A 62 6.92 20.69 0.76
N PRO A 63 8.10 20.97 1.35
CA PRO A 63 8.66 20.40 2.59
C PRO A 63 7.98 20.88 3.88
N LEU A 64 8.08 20.05 4.95
CA LEU A 64 7.57 20.38 6.27
C LEU A 64 8.37 21.48 6.94
N ARG A 65 7.70 22.42 7.59
CA ARG A 65 8.38 23.49 8.33
C ARG A 65 9.07 22.97 9.60
N HIS A 66 8.44 22.02 10.30
CA HIS A 66 8.93 21.46 11.56
C HIS A 66 8.86 19.92 11.55
N PRO A 67 9.66 19.23 10.70
CA PRO A 67 9.49 17.80 10.45
C PRO A 67 9.57 16.93 11.71
N TRP A 68 10.41 17.28 12.68
CA TRP A 68 10.49 16.57 13.97
C TRP A 68 9.20 16.69 14.77
N LEU A 69 8.66 17.91 14.93
CA LEU A 69 7.43 18.14 15.70
C LEU A 69 6.22 17.54 15.01
N ASP A 70 6.16 17.60 13.68
CA ASP A 70 5.06 17.05 12.91
C ASP A 70 5.04 15.52 12.99
N VAL A 71 6.19 14.87 12.88
CA VAL A 71 6.31 13.41 13.05
C VAL A 71 6.02 12.99 14.49
N LEU A 72 6.56 13.69 15.50
CA LEU A 72 6.30 13.40 16.91
C LEU A 72 4.83 13.62 17.27
N GLY A 73 4.17 14.63 16.68
CA GLY A 73 2.74 14.88 16.86
C GLY A 73 1.84 13.74 16.40
N MET A 74 2.36 12.83 15.55
CA MET A 74 1.63 11.65 15.09
C MET A 74 1.78 10.43 16.02
N VAL A 75 2.66 10.48 17.03
CA VAL A 75 2.89 9.35 17.95
C VAL A 75 1.60 8.94 18.66
N VAL A 76 0.93 9.87 19.31
CA VAL A 76 -0.29 9.58 20.08
C VAL A 76 -1.44 9.10 19.16
N PRO A 77 -1.80 9.79 18.05
CA PRO A 77 -2.81 9.27 17.14
C PRO A 77 -2.49 7.87 16.61
N GLN A 78 -1.24 7.61 16.24
CA GLN A 78 -0.84 6.30 15.69
C GLN A 78 -0.89 5.20 16.75
N THR A 79 -0.42 5.43 17.96
CA THR A 79 -0.48 4.44 19.03
C THR A 79 -1.92 4.12 19.45
N ARG A 80 -2.81 5.11 19.43
CA ARG A 80 -4.25 4.94 19.63
C ARG A 80 -4.99 4.36 18.44
N ARG A 81 -4.29 4.10 17.34
CA ARG A 81 -4.88 3.60 16.08
C ARG A 81 -6.04 4.47 15.59
N ALA A 82 -5.86 5.78 15.71
CA ALA A 82 -6.84 6.75 15.25
C ALA A 82 -7.06 6.62 13.72
N THR A 83 -8.24 7.02 13.29
CA THR A 83 -8.60 7.22 11.88
C THR A 83 -8.72 8.72 11.62
N GLY A 84 -8.69 9.10 10.36
CA GLY A 84 -8.91 10.46 9.90
C GLY A 84 -9.74 10.48 8.63
N GLU A 85 -10.19 11.66 8.24
CA GLU A 85 -10.93 11.84 6.98
C GLU A 85 -10.05 11.53 5.78
N ILE A 86 -10.63 10.84 4.82
CA ILE A 86 -9.97 10.45 3.57
C ILE A 86 -10.90 10.70 2.40
N ARG A 87 -10.32 10.93 1.22
CA ARG A 87 -11.04 10.84 -0.05
C ARG A 87 -10.71 9.51 -0.69
N ILE A 88 -11.74 8.72 -0.92
CA ILE A 88 -11.65 7.39 -1.54
C ILE A 88 -11.95 7.56 -3.03
N PRO A 89 -11.04 7.14 -3.95
CA PRO A 89 -11.33 7.10 -5.37
C PRO A 89 -12.52 6.20 -5.68
N GLU A 90 -13.28 6.51 -6.75
CA GLU A 90 -14.52 5.79 -7.09
C GLU A 90 -14.28 4.29 -7.28
N VAL A 91 -13.19 3.92 -7.93
CA VAL A 91 -12.79 2.50 -8.15
C VAL A 91 -12.59 1.71 -6.85
N ALA A 92 -12.35 2.37 -5.72
CA ALA A 92 -12.19 1.75 -4.41
C ALA A 92 -13.43 1.88 -3.50
N ARG A 93 -14.53 2.44 -4.00
CA ARG A 93 -15.82 2.52 -3.27
C ARG A 93 -16.71 1.35 -3.58
N GLN A 94 -16.62 0.86 -4.80
CA GLN A 94 -17.39 -0.24 -5.33
C GLN A 94 -16.62 -0.88 -6.48
N GLY A 95 -16.94 -2.09 -6.81
CA GLY A 95 -16.34 -2.82 -7.91
C GLY A 95 -16.26 -4.30 -7.57
N ASP A 96 -16.22 -5.09 -8.61
CA ASP A 96 -16.04 -6.52 -8.52
C ASP A 96 -14.60 -6.83 -8.90
N TYR A 97 -13.78 -7.18 -7.92
CA TYR A 97 -12.37 -7.50 -8.07
C TYR A 97 -12.13 -8.91 -7.56
N ASP A 98 -11.20 -9.61 -8.18
CA ASP A 98 -10.77 -10.94 -7.74
C ASP A 98 -9.69 -10.83 -6.67
N LEU A 99 -8.89 -9.74 -6.72
CA LEU A 99 -7.84 -9.46 -5.74
C LEU A 99 -7.78 -7.98 -5.39
N ILE A 100 -7.68 -7.68 -4.10
CA ILE A 100 -7.39 -6.34 -3.59
C ILE A 100 -6.00 -6.31 -2.95
N CYS A 101 -5.09 -5.46 -3.45
CA CYS A 101 -3.75 -5.28 -2.91
C CYS A 101 -3.63 -3.98 -2.12
N PHE A 102 -3.38 -4.07 -0.82
CA PHE A 102 -3.20 -2.90 0.05
C PHE A 102 -1.75 -2.46 0.13
N GLY A 103 -1.47 -1.19 -0.17
CA GLY A 103 -0.15 -0.58 -0.03
C GLY A 103 -0.08 0.40 1.15
N SER A 104 0.69 0.07 2.20
CA SER A 104 0.80 0.92 3.38
C SER A 104 2.24 1.25 3.75
N PRO A 105 2.61 2.54 3.85
CA PRO A 105 3.83 2.89 4.56
C PRO A 105 3.66 2.62 6.06
N THR A 106 4.74 2.24 6.73
CA THR A 106 4.72 2.07 8.18
C THR A 106 4.93 3.42 8.85
N TRP A 107 3.86 3.94 9.45
CA TRP A 107 3.92 5.15 10.24
C TRP A 107 4.20 4.81 11.71
N LEU A 108 5.39 5.18 12.16
CA LEU A 108 5.96 4.80 13.45
C LEU A 108 6.05 3.27 13.60
N PHE A 109 4.99 2.61 14.03
CA PHE A 109 4.98 1.16 14.28
C PHE A 109 3.81 0.44 13.60
N THR A 110 2.86 1.18 13.02
CA THR A 110 1.56 0.65 12.58
C THR A 110 1.24 1.05 11.14
N THR A 111 0.10 0.56 10.64
CA THR A 111 -0.47 0.96 9.36
C THR A 111 -0.65 2.47 9.29
N ALA A 112 -0.33 3.08 8.15
CA ALA A 112 -0.60 4.49 7.94
C ALA A 112 -2.08 4.82 8.15
N MET A 113 -2.35 5.95 8.83
CA MET A 113 -3.71 6.36 9.19
C MET A 113 -4.68 6.36 7.99
N PRO A 114 -4.34 6.85 6.79
CA PRO A 114 -5.25 6.82 5.65
C PRO A 114 -5.67 5.40 5.24
N VAL A 115 -4.71 4.45 5.19
CA VAL A 115 -5.01 3.05 4.86
C VAL A 115 -5.85 2.40 5.95
N ARG A 116 -5.57 2.70 7.22
CA ARG A 116 -6.41 2.25 8.35
C ARG A 116 -7.82 2.82 8.27
N SER A 117 -7.96 4.10 7.90
CA SER A 117 -9.28 4.72 7.72
C SER A 117 -10.08 4.01 6.65
N TYR A 118 -9.47 3.72 5.50
CA TYR A 118 -10.11 2.95 4.44
C TYR A 118 -10.51 1.55 4.91
N LEU A 119 -9.59 0.79 5.50
CA LEU A 119 -9.88 -0.58 6.00
C LEU A 119 -10.94 -0.64 7.12
N LYS A 120 -11.36 0.49 7.66
CA LYS A 120 -12.46 0.59 8.63
C LYS A 120 -13.72 1.23 8.05
N SER A 121 -13.72 1.59 6.78
CA SER A 121 -14.88 2.18 6.11
C SER A 121 -15.85 1.13 5.58
N ASP A 122 -17.09 1.54 5.34
CA ASP A 122 -18.10 0.69 4.73
C ASP A 122 -17.75 0.35 3.26
N GLU A 123 -17.03 1.25 2.58
CA GLU A 123 -16.52 1.04 1.23
C GLU A 123 -15.59 -0.17 1.16
N ALA A 124 -14.66 -0.27 2.11
CA ALA A 124 -13.77 -1.43 2.19
C ALA A 124 -14.54 -2.72 2.42
N GLY A 125 -15.60 -2.69 3.24
CA GLY A 125 -16.48 -3.84 3.45
C GLY A 125 -17.17 -4.31 2.16
N ARG A 126 -17.66 -3.37 1.36
CA ARG A 126 -18.31 -3.71 0.08
C ARG A 126 -17.33 -4.32 -0.94
N VAL A 127 -16.10 -3.80 -0.98
CA VAL A 127 -15.10 -4.27 -1.95
C VAL A 127 -14.43 -5.58 -1.53
N LEU A 128 -14.30 -5.81 -0.22
CA LEU A 128 -13.56 -6.96 0.32
C LEU A 128 -14.42 -8.19 0.59
N ALA A 129 -15.75 -8.06 0.73
CA ALA A 129 -16.61 -9.18 1.14
C ALA A 129 -16.48 -10.39 0.21
N GLY A 130 -15.93 -11.50 0.74
CA GLY A 130 -15.70 -12.74 -0.01
C GLY A 130 -14.64 -12.65 -1.10
N LYS A 131 -13.75 -11.64 -1.05
CA LYS A 131 -12.70 -11.44 -2.05
C LYS A 131 -11.30 -11.68 -1.46
N HIS A 132 -10.41 -12.16 -2.29
CA HIS A 132 -9.01 -12.31 -1.91
C HIS A 132 -8.34 -10.95 -1.71
N PHE A 133 -7.46 -10.87 -0.73
CA PHE A 133 -6.62 -9.70 -0.57
C PHE A 133 -5.19 -10.02 -0.14
N ALA A 134 -4.29 -9.16 -0.61
CA ALA A 134 -2.88 -9.18 -0.27
C ALA A 134 -2.44 -7.80 0.23
N ALA A 135 -1.25 -7.71 0.81
CA ALA A 135 -0.71 -6.42 1.21
C ALA A 135 0.79 -6.32 0.99
N PHE A 136 1.25 -5.12 0.68
CA PHE A 136 2.65 -4.77 0.79
C PHE A 136 2.84 -3.60 1.75
N VAL A 137 3.96 -3.61 2.47
CA VAL A 137 4.31 -2.53 3.38
C VAL A 137 5.70 -2.00 3.08
N THR A 138 5.82 -0.67 3.00
CA THR A 138 7.12 -0.01 2.94
C THR A 138 7.53 0.41 4.34
N CYS A 139 8.72 0.03 4.77
CA CYS A 139 9.12 0.21 6.17
C CYS A 139 10.63 0.37 6.34
N ARG A 140 11.02 0.99 7.47
CA ARG A 140 12.37 0.96 8.01
C ARG A 140 12.52 -0.15 9.06
N ARG A 141 11.46 -0.36 9.84
CA ARG A 141 11.35 -1.40 10.86
C ARG A 141 9.87 -1.61 11.20
N TYR A 142 9.56 -2.61 12.01
CA TYR A 142 8.21 -2.89 12.53
C TYR A 142 7.16 -3.25 11.45
N TRP A 143 7.62 -3.71 10.30
CA TRP A 143 6.76 -4.14 9.19
C TRP A 143 5.70 -5.17 9.61
N SER A 144 6.07 -6.08 10.53
CA SER A 144 5.19 -7.16 10.96
C SER A 144 3.95 -6.67 11.72
N ILE A 145 4.06 -5.53 12.44
CA ILE A 145 2.92 -4.93 13.14
C ILE A 145 1.98 -4.30 12.12
N ASN A 146 2.52 -3.57 11.13
CA ASN A 146 1.74 -2.99 10.04
C ASN A 146 1.03 -4.09 9.24
N LEU A 147 1.76 -5.07 8.75
CA LEU A 147 1.21 -6.15 7.94
C LEU A 147 0.11 -6.94 8.68
N ARG A 148 0.34 -7.27 9.96
CA ARG A 148 -0.67 -7.92 10.82
C ARG A 148 -1.91 -7.05 11.02
N GLU A 149 -1.76 -5.73 11.12
CA GLU A 149 -2.90 -4.82 11.25
C GLU A 149 -3.71 -4.77 9.97
N VAL A 150 -3.07 -4.67 8.79
CA VAL A 150 -3.76 -4.73 7.48
C VAL A 150 -4.50 -6.05 7.34
N LYS A 151 -3.82 -7.19 7.57
CA LYS A 151 -4.45 -8.51 7.54
C LYS A 151 -5.68 -8.57 8.44
N LYS A 152 -5.53 -8.18 9.73
CA LYS A 152 -6.63 -8.21 10.70
C LYS A 152 -7.83 -7.35 10.28
N LEU A 153 -7.56 -6.15 9.75
CA LEU A 153 -8.62 -5.23 9.35
C LEU A 153 -9.32 -5.72 8.07
N GLY A 154 -8.57 -6.19 7.07
CA GLY A 154 -9.13 -6.73 5.83
C GLY A 154 -9.97 -7.98 6.08
N THR A 155 -9.50 -8.91 6.92
CA THR A 155 -10.29 -10.10 7.30
C THR A 155 -11.57 -9.73 8.05
N ARG A 156 -11.56 -8.66 8.87
CA ARG A 156 -12.78 -8.17 9.55
C ARG A 156 -13.81 -7.59 8.59
N GLN A 157 -13.38 -7.13 7.43
CA GLN A 157 -14.25 -6.67 6.35
C GLN A 157 -14.74 -7.81 5.44
N GLY A 158 -14.47 -9.06 5.82
CA GLY A 158 -14.89 -10.24 5.07
C GLY A 158 -13.94 -10.66 3.95
N GLY A 159 -12.76 -10.06 3.85
CA GLY A 159 -11.74 -10.45 2.88
C GLY A 159 -10.97 -11.70 3.28
N GLU A 160 -10.51 -12.46 2.29
CA GLU A 160 -9.70 -13.66 2.42
C GLU A 160 -8.22 -13.33 2.18
N TRP A 161 -7.41 -13.54 3.22
CA TRP A 161 -5.99 -13.21 3.16
C TRP A 161 -5.20 -14.20 2.32
N LEU A 162 -4.56 -13.73 1.26
CA LEU A 162 -3.64 -14.54 0.47
C LEU A 162 -2.21 -14.43 0.99
N ASP A 163 -1.59 -13.24 0.91
CA ASP A 163 -0.17 -13.08 1.23
C ASP A 163 0.22 -11.63 1.51
N GLY A 164 1.46 -11.43 1.98
CA GLY A 164 1.99 -10.10 2.21
C GLY A 164 3.50 -10.00 2.16
N ILE A 165 3.99 -8.89 1.63
CA ILE A 165 5.40 -8.60 1.45
C ILE A 165 5.80 -7.27 2.09
N ARG A 166 7.09 -7.14 2.41
CA ARG A 166 7.70 -5.91 2.90
C ARG A 166 8.76 -5.40 1.95
N PHE A 167 8.86 -4.09 1.83
CA PHE A 167 9.95 -3.40 1.14
C PHE A 167 10.68 -2.50 2.13
N ASN A 168 11.96 -2.77 2.32
CA ASN A 168 12.77 -2.03 3.27
C ASN A 168 13.42 -0.81 2.62
N TYR A 169 13.57 0.25 3.41
CA TYR A 169 14.39 1.40 3.02
C TYR A 169 15.87 1.09 3.22
N GLU A 170 16.70 1.78 2.47
CA GLU A 170 18.16 1.70 2.59
C GLU A 170 18.67 2.18 3.96
N GLY A 171 19.75 1.55 4.40
CA GLY A 171 20.53 1.95 5.57
C GLY A 171 20.01 1.46 6.92
N GLY A 172 20.81 1.68 7.94
CA GLY A 172 20.45 1.35 9.31
C GLY A 172 19.35 2.26 9.86
N GLN A 173 18.56 1.76 10.84
CA GLN A 173 17.34 2.39 11.33
C GLN A 173 17.48 3.88 11.68
N LEU A 174 18.49 4.25 12.49
CA LEU A 174 18.66 5.63 12.94
C LEU A 174 19.01 6.56 11.77
N ARG A 175 19.99 6.18 10.94
CA ARG A 175 20.41 6.97 9.78
C ARG A 175 19.32 7.09 8.73
N SER A 176 18.57 6.02 8.48
CA SER A 176 17.42 6.03 7.58
C SER A 176 16.27 6.89 8.12
N PHE A 177 16.07 6.94 9.45
CA PHE A 177 15.10 7.86 10.05
C PHE A 177 15.58 9.33 9.95
N MET A 178 16.85 9.61 10.19
CA MET A 178 17.43 10.93 9.97
C MET A 178 17.30 11.38 8.51
N SER A 179 17.49 10.45 7.57
CA SER A 179 17.26 10.68 6.15
C SER A 179 15.80 11.07 5.87
N LEU A 180 14.84 10.37 6.45
CA LEU A 180 13.43 10.74 6.34
C LEU A 180 13.18 12.17 6.84
N ILE A 181 13.62 12.49 8.04
CA ILE A 181 13.43 13.82 8.63
C ILE A 181 14.09 14.91 7.77
N SER A 182 15.29 14.65 7.25
CA SER A 182 15.99 15.55 6.33
C SER A 182 15.17 15.79 5.06
N TYR A 183 14.70 14.71 4.43
CA TYR A 183 13.86 14.75 3.23
C TYR A 183 12.54 15.51 3.47
N LEU A 184 11.84 15.19 4.56
CA LEU A 184 10.60 15.86 4.92
C LEU A 184 10.76 17.35 5.15
N GLY A 185 11.90 17.78 5.72
CA GLY A 185 12.14 19.18 6.05
C GLY A 185 12.78 20.02 4.93
N LYS A 186 13.34 19.36 3.89
CA LYS A 186 14.05 20.04 2.81
C LYS A 186 13.46 19.82 1.43
N GLY A 187 12.66 18.74 1.25
CA GLY A 187 12.10 18.38 -0.04
C GLY A 187 13.07 17.69 -1.00
N GLU A 188 14.32 17.53 -0.59
CA GLU A 188 15.41 16.97 -1.40
C GLU A 188 16.20 15.91 -0.63
N GLN A 189 16.79 14.99 -1.35
CA GLN A 189 17.71 14.01 -0.76
C GLN A 189 19.06 14.65 -0.49
N ARG A 190 19.64 14.35 0.68
CA ARG A 190 20.94 14.84 1.11
C ARG A 190 21.83 13.68 1.54
N GLU A 191 23.13 13.84 1.31
CA GLU A 191 24.13 12.87 1.77
C GLU A 191 24.44 13.02 3.27
N ARG A 192 24.18 14.19 3.85
CA ARG A 192 24.47 14.50 5.25
C ARG A 192 23.33 15.28 5.89
N TYR A 193 23.09 14.98 7.16
CA TYR A 193 22.16 15.70 8.03
C TYR A 193 22.83 15.97 9.38
N HIS A 194 22.96 17.25 9.76
CA HIS A 194 23.74 17.68 10.95
C HIS A 194 25.13 17.03 11.04
N GLY A 195 25.88 17.00 9.92
CA GLY A 195 27.23 16.42 9.84
C GLY A 195 27.26 14.88 9.72
N VAL A 196 26.17 14.17 10.00
CA VAL A 196 26.10 12.70 9.92
C VAL A 196 25.78 12.26 8.48
N LYS A 197 26.55 11.32 7.93
CA LYS A 197 26.25 10.69 6.63
C LYS A 197 24.98 9.86 6.75
N ILE A 198 24.00 10.13 5.89
CA ILE A 198 22.70 9.46 5.84
C ILE A 198 22.50 8.74 4.49
N PRO A 199 21.78 7.63 4.44
CA PRO A 199 21.43 6.97 3.20
C PRO A 199 20.35 7.78 2.45
N PRO A 200 20.13 7.53 1.15
CA PRO A 200 18.97 8.08 0.45
C PRO A 200 17.65 7.57 1.06
N THR A 201 16.59 8.37 0.94
CA THR A 201 15.25 7.99 1.39
C THR A 201 14.56 7.16 0.29
N ASN A 202 15.19 6.07 -0.11
CA ASN A 202 14.72 5.15 -1.15
C ASN A 202 14.55 3.74 -0.59
N LEU A 203 13.75 2.94 -1.28
CA LEU A 203 13.71 1.50 -1.07
C LEU A 203 15.04 0.87 -1.52
N GLN A 204 15.34 -0.32 -0.99
CA GLN A 204 16.50 -1.09 -1.44
C GLN A 204 16.41 -1.34 -2.95
N PRO A 205 17.53 -1.40 -3.68
CA PRO A 205 17.54 -1.46 -5.15
C PRO A 205 16.79 -2.64 -5.76
N ASP A 206 16.74 -3.76 -5.05
CA ASP A 206 16.08 -5.01 -5.45
C ASP A 206 14.54 -5.00 -5.28
N TYR A 207 13.94 -3.87 -4.85
CA TYR A 207 12.51 -3.81 -4.61
C TYR A 207 11.67 -4.08 -5.86
N VAL A 208 12.16 -3.74 -7.05
CA VAL A 208 11.43 -3.97 -8.31
C VAL A 208 11.30 -5.45 -8.58
N GLU A 209 12.40 -6.20 -8.47
CA GLU A 209 12.42 -7.64 -8.68
C GLU A 209 11.51 -8.35 -7.67
N GLN A 210 11.66 -8.05 -6.38
CA GLN A 210 10.81 -8.59 -5.32
C GLN A 210 9.32 -8.27 -5.53
N ALA A 211 9.00 -7.06 -5.98
CA ALA A 211 7.61 -6.64 -6.25
C ALA A 211 7.01 -7.44 -7.42
N ARG A 212 7.75 -7.61 -8.50
CA ARG A 212 7.33 -8.37 -9.67
C ARG A 212 7.15 -9.85 -9.35
N GLU A 213 8.11 -10.46 -8.64
CA GLU A 213 8.04 -11.86 -8.20
C GLU A 213 6.81 -12.10 -7.31
N PHE A 214 6.59 -11.23 -6.32
CA PHE A 214 5.42 -11.32 -5.44
C PHE A 214 4.11 -11.21 -6.21
N ALA A 215 4.01 -10.24 -7.13
CA ALA A 215 2.81 -10.04 -7.95
C ALA A 215 2.53 -11.22 -8.89
N THR A 216 3.58 -11.79 -9.49
CA THR A 216 3.48 -13.00 -10.29
C THR A 216 2.93 -14.18 -9.47
N GLY A 217 3.45 -14.38 -8.25
CA GLY A 217 2.95 -15.43 -7.36
C GLY A 217 1.48 -15.22 -6.93
N LEU A 218 1.01 -13.98 -6.83
CA LEU A 218 -0.41 -13.68 -6.59
C LEU A 218 -1.27 -14.06 -7.80
N ALA A 219 -0.84 -13.69 -9.02
CA ALA A 219 -1.55 -14.04 -10.26
C ALA A 219 -1.67 -15.56 -10.45
N ASP A 220 -0.59 -16.30 -10.19
CA ASP A 220 -0.58 -17.77 -10.32
C ASP A 220 -1.57 -18.44 -9.33
N ARG A 221 -1.74 -17.89 -8.13
CA ARG A 221 -2.74 -18.39 -7.17
C ARG A 221 -4.17 -18.10 -7.62
N LEU A 222 -4.45 -16.91 -8.14
CA LEU A 222 -5.78 -16.56 -8.65
C LEU A 222 -6.24 -17.48 -9.80
N THR A 223 -5.31 -17.83 -10.70
CA THR A 223 -5.61 -18.75 -11.81
C THR A 223 -5.85 -20.18 -11.32
N ALA A 224 -5.08 -20.65 -10.33
CA ALA A 224 -5.27 -21.98 -9.77
C ALA A 224 -6.64 -22.16 -9.07
N ASP A 225 -7.13 -21.12 -8.41
CA ASP A 225 -8.45 -21.13 -7.74
C ASP A 225 -9.60 -21.18 -8.77
N VAL A 226 -9.49 -20.46 -9.88
CA VAL A 226 -10.48 -20.49 -10.99
C VAL A 226 -10.56 -21.88 -11.62
N ASP A 227 -9.42 -22.54 -11.84
CA ASP A 227 -9.38 -23.89 -12.42
C ASP A 227 -9.98 -24.97 -11.49
N SER A 228 -9.91 -24.74 -10.17
CA SER A 228 -10.45 -25.66 -9.16
C SER A 228 -11.95 -25.53 -8.96
N GLU A 229 -12.56 -24.41 -9.30
CA GLU A 229 -14.01 -24.15 -9.20
C GLU A 229 -14.79 -24.51 -10.48
N SER A 230 -14.11 -24.87 -11.58
CA SER A 230 -14.77 -25.29 -12.81
C SER A 230 -15.24 -26.75 -12.66
N PRO A 231 -16.55 -27.05 -12.49
CA PRO A 231 -17.05 -28.42 -12.39
C PRO A 231 -16.89 -29.13 -13.75
N THR A 232 -16.28 -30.29 -13.73
CA THR A 232 -16.28 -31.28 -14.83
C THR A 232 -17.66 -31.78 -15.16
#